data_b10f8d27c4ba5a7cc9162029edfe8a94
#
_entry.id   b10f8d27c4ba5a7cc9162029edfe8a94
#
_cell.length_a   1.000
_cell.length_b   1.000
_cell.length_c   1.000
_cell.angle_alpha   90.00
_cell.angle_beta   90.00
_cell.angle_gamma   90.00
#
_symmetry.space_group_name_H-M   'P 1'
#
loop_
_entity.id
_entity.type
_entity.pdbx_description
1 polymer ?
#
loop_
_entity_poly.entity_id
_entity_poly.type
_entity_poly.pdbx_seq_one_letter_code
_entity_poly.pdbx_strand_id
1 'polypeptide(L)'
;MSNARIAHRCASAGLLAGSLLLALTSPAMSQEKYRQPPADIVKILDAPLTPGVSLNPQHTLMVLIERESMPPISELAKPMLRLAGDRLNPQTNGPFTLARNTGLTLKNVSDGKETKIDLPGTANCNIGGPNWSADGTRFAFSVTRDNGIEMWICDAKTVKARKMTEPILNATMGGAFDWMPDDRRLILHLIPEGRGAPPQSAATPTGPVVQQVEKQAKAPVRTYQDLL
;
A
#
# COMPACT_ATOMS: atom_id res chain seq x y z
N MET A 1 77.00 37.74 -37.64
CA MET A 1 76.27 38.92 -37.30
C MET A 1 74.85 38.55 -36.89
N SER A 2 74.58 38.75 -35.71
CA SER A 2 73.47 39.11 -34.85
C SER A 2 72.54 38.01 -34.39
N ASN A 3 72.84 37.53 -33.18
CA ASN A 3 71.85 36.81 -32.34
C ASN A 3 71.61 37.68 -31.11
N ALA A 4 70.46 38.26 -31.02
CA ALA A 4 69.91 38.81 -29.78
C ALA A 4 68.41 39.07 -29.95
N ARG A 5 67.58 38.21 -29.43
CA ARG A 5 66.20 38.45 -29.00
C ARG A 5 65.43 37.13 -28.70
N ILE A 6 65.72 36.49 -27.59
CA ILE A 6 64.82 35.54 -26.95
C ILE A 6 65.14 35.56 -25.46
N ALA A 7 64.54 36.40 -24.69
CA ALA A 7 64.51 36.31 -23.24
C ALA A 7 63.54 37.33 -22.60
N HIS A 8 62.24 37.18 -22.80
CA HIS A 8 61.21 37.85 -21.99
C HIS A 8 59.80 37.25 -22.27
N ARG A 9 59.61 35.98 -22.04
CA ARG A 9 58.27 35.39 -22.07
C ARG A 9 58.05 34.18 -21.18
N CYS A 10 58.61 34.14 -20.00
CA CYS A 10 58.38 33.01 -19.08
C CYS A 10 58.07 33.42 -17.63
N ALA A 11 57.61 34.66 -17.38
CA ALA A 11 57.36 35.07 -15.98
C ALA A 11 55.86 35.31 -15.62
N SER A 12 54.93 35.14 -16.56
CA SER A 12 53.51 35.46 -16.32
C SER A 12 52.55 34.26 -16.33
N ALA A 13 53.03 33.03 -16.48
CA ALA A 13 52.17 31.82 -16.48
C ALA A 13 52.09 31.11 -15.12
N GLY A 14 52.84 31.53 -14.12
CA GLY A 14 52.91 30.83 -12.79
C GLY A 14 51.90 31.32 -11.74
N LEU A 15 51.24 32.48 -11.95
CA LEU A 15 50.40 33.09 -10.92
C LEU A 15 48.88 32.81 -11.12
N LEU A 16 48.48 32.27 -12.24
CA LEU A 16 47.07 31.95 -12.52
C LEU A 16 46.68 30.50 -12.18
N ALA A 17 47.64 29.59 -11.97
CA ALA A 17 47.39 28.20 -11.57
C ALA A 17 47.18 28.02 -10.07
N GLY A 18 47.62 28.96 -9.24
CA GLY A 18 47.48 28.87 -7.78
C GLY A 18 46.09 29.27 -7.25
N SER A 19 45.34 30.07 -7.99
CA SER A 19 44.02 30.58 -7.56
C SER A 19 42.84 29.66 -7.87
N LEU A 20 43.03 28.61 -8.68
CA LEU A 20 41.96 27.70 -9.10
C LEU A 20 41.86 26.46 -8.20
N LEU A 21 42.86 26.22 -7.34
CA LEU A 21 42.83 25.04 -6.42
C LEU A 21 42.20 25.31 -5.05
N LEU A 22 41.87 26.56 -4.71
CA LEU A 22 41.29 26.90 -3.40
C LEU A 22 39.75 26.91 -3.39
N ALA A 23 39.07 26.67 -4.54
CA ALA A 23 37.63 26.80 -4.65
C ALA A 23 36.87 25.45 -4.52
N LEU A 24 37.53 24.33 -4.25
CA LEU A 24 36.88 22.99 -4.23
C LEU A 24 36.83 22.33 -2.85
N THR A 25 37.09 23.03 -1.78
CA THR A 25 36.78 22.54 -0.43
C THR A 25 35.43 23.12 0.03
N SER A 26 34.35 22.78 -0.69
CA SER A 26 33.04 22.84 -0.05
C SER A 26 33.08 21.87 1.13
N PRO A 27 32.78 22.32 2.37
CA PRO A 27 32.62 21.38 3.47
C PRO A 27 31.50 20.46 3.03
N ALA A 28 31.80 19.18 2.82
CA ALA A 28 30.77 18.16 2.74
C ALA A 28 29.98 18.29 4.04
N MET A 29 28.75 18.82 3.95
CA MET A 29 27.83 18.79 5.08
C MET A 29 27.74 17.31 5.43
N SER A 30 28.38 16.94 6.53
CA SER A 30 28.24 15.63 7.14
C SER A 30 26.72 15.48 7.41
N GLN A 31 26.06 14.71 6.56
CA GLN A 31 24.68 14.32 6.81
C GLN A 31 24.72 13.58 8.14
N GLU A 32 24.27 14.22 9.22
CA GLU A 32 24.18 13.56 10.52
C GLU A 32 23.35 12.30 10.31
N LYS A 33 24.01 11.17 10.42
CA LYS A 33 23.32 9.87 10.37
C LYS A 33 22.37 9.83 11.56
N TYR A 34 21.11 9.55 11.31
CA TYR A 34 20.14 9.29 12.36
C TYR A 34 20.74 8.33 13.38
N ARG A 35 20.74 8.74 14.65
CA ARG A 35 21.20 7.87 15.73
C ARG A 35 20.16 6.79 15.95
N GLN A 36 20.60 5.55 15.96
CA GLN A 36 19.71 4.46 16.35
C GLN A 36 19.35 4.60 17.84
N PRO A 37 18.09 4.40 18.22
CA PRO A 37 17.69 4.38 19.62
C PRO A 37 18.36 3.20 20.36
N PRO A 38 18.38 3.20 21.71
CA PRO A 38 18.84 2.06 22.49
C PRO A 38 18.15 0.75 22.08
N ALA A 39 18.88 -0.36 22.16
CA ALA A 39 18.39 -1.68 21.68
C ALA A 39 17.05 -2.11 22.29
N ASP A 40 16.76 -1.74 23.54
CA ASP A 40 15.48 -2.06 24.17
C ASP A 40 14.32 -1.27 23.60
N ILE A 41 14.55 -0.03 23.17
CA ILE A 41 13.54 0.76 22.46
C ILE A 41 13.30 0.17 21.07
N VAL A 42 14.36 -0.25 20.36
CA VAL A 42 14.20 -0.95 19.06
C VAL A 42 13.36 -2.20 19.21
N LYS A 43 13.61 -3.04 20.21
CA LYS A 43 12.82 -4.24 20.49
C LYS A 43 11.32 -3.96 20.71
N ILE A 44 11.01 -2.85 21.40
CA ILE A 44 9.61 -2.44 21.63
C ILE A 44 8.97 -1.99 20.33
N LEU A 45 9.68 -1.21 19.51
CA LEU A 45 9.17 -0.70 18.24
C LEU A 45 8.97 -1.80 17.19
N ASP A 46 9.89 -2.78 17.19
CA ASP A 46 9.88 -3.91 16.24
C ASP A 46 9.01 -5.09 16.75
N ALA A 47 8.43 -4.99 17.94
CA ALA A 47 7.57 -6.03 18.48
C ALA A 47 6.36 -6.26 17.55
N PRO A 48 6.04 -7.53 17.22
CA PRO A 48 4.86 -7.83 16.42
C PRO A 48 3.60 -7.30 17.09
N LEU A 49 2.70 -6.72 16.30
CA LEU A 49 1.39 -6.32 16.80
C LEU A 49 0.56 -7.53 17.22
N THR A 50 -0.30 -7.34 18.20
CA THR A 50 -1.32 -8.33 18.54
C THR A 50 -2.13 -8.66 17.28
N PRO A 51 -2.23 -9.92 16.86
CA PRO A 51 -2.96 -10.31 15.67
C PRO A 51 -4.45 -9.98 15.78
N GLY A 52 -5.08 -9.65 14.67
CA GLY A 52 -6.53 -9.61 14.57
C GLY A 52 -7.09 -11.04 14.70
N VAL A 53 -8.33 -11.17 15.16
CA VAL A 53 -8.98 -12.46 15.34
C VAL A 53 -10.30 -12.50 14.58
N SER A 54 -10.54 -13.59 13.85
CA SER A 54 -11.82 -13.89 13.21
C SER A 54 -12.23 -15.32 13.60
N LEU A 55 -13.35 -15.46 14.29
CA LEU A 55 -13.91 -16.76 14.67
C LEU A 55 -14.80 -17.31 13.56
N ASN A 56 -14.80 -18.63 13.39
CA ASN A 56 -15.80 -19.27 12.54
C ASN A 56 -17.19 -19.21 13.23
N PRO A 57 -18.30 -19.41 12.49
CA PRO A 57 -19.66 -19.36 13.04
C PRO A 57 -19.92 -20.31 14.21
N GLN A 58 -19.20 -21.44 14.27
CA GLN A 58 -19.32 -22.43 15.34
C GLN A 58 -18.42 -22.13 16.56
N HIS A 59 -17.59 -21.08 16.50
CA HIS A 59 -16.63 -20.69 17.54
C HIS A 59 -15.62 -21.77 17.92
N THR A 60 -15.36 -22.72 17.03
CA THR A 60 -14.41 -23.83 17.22
C THR A 60 -13.03 -23.56 16.62
N LEU A 61 -12.99 -22.70 15.62
CA LEU A 61 -11.79 -22.29 14.91
C LEU A 61 -11.68 -20.77 14.90
N MET A 62 -10.45 -20.26 14.94
CA MET A 62 -10.16 -18.84 14.72
C MET A 62 -9.04 -18.66 13.72
N VAL A 63 -9.11 -17.62 12.95
CA VAL A 63 -7.99 -17.15 12.13
C VAL A 63 -7.34 -15.97 12.82
N LEU A 64 -6.06 -16.09 13.09
CA LEU A 64 -5.20 -15.01 13.55
C LEU A 64 -4.66 -14.28 12.33
N ILE A 65 -4.84 -12.95 12.30
CA ILE A 65 -4.46 -12.09 11.20
C ILE A 65 -3.20 -11.33 11.60
N GLU A 66 -2.06 -11.72 11.04
CA GLU A 66 -0.78 -11.06 11.29
C GLU A 66 -0.80 -9.66 10.68
N ARG A 67 -0.33 -8.66 11.43
CA ARG A 67 -0.35 -7.25 11.02
C ARG A 67 1.05 -6.66 11.04
N GLU A 68 1.31 -5.79 10.08
CA GLU A 68 2.51 -4.97 10.07
C GLU A 68 2.34 -3.76 11.01
N SER A 69 3.37 -3.45 11.81
CA SER A 69 3.30 -2.34 12.77
C SER A 69 3.33 -0.97 12.10
N MET A 70 4.14 -0.83 11.05
CA MET A 70 4.27 0.41 10.29
C MET A 70 4.29 0.12 8.80
N PRO A 71 3.44 0.79 7.99
CA PRO A 71 3.49 0.65 6.55
C PRO A 71 4.82 1.23 6.02
N PRO A 72 5.44 0.60 5.01
CA PRO A 72 6.61 1.16 4.36
C PRO A 72 6.25 2.44 3.59
N ILE A 73 7.22 3.31 3.36
CA ILE A 73 7.03 4.58 2.63
C ILE A 73 6.45 4.34 1.22
N SER A 74 6.77 3.21 0.61
CA SER A 74 6.20 2.81 -0.69
C SER A 74 4.68 2.68 -0.69
N GLU A 75 4.07 2.26 0.43
CA GLU A 75 2.62 2.20 0.56
C GLU A 75 2.01 3.61 0.66
N LEU A 76 2.67 4.51 1.40
CA LEU A 76 2.26 5.91 1.52
C LEU A 76 2.32 6.66 0.18
N ALA A 77 3.23 6.25 -0.70
CA ALA A 77 3.46 6.88 -2.01
C ALA A 77 2.53 6.34 -3.11
N LYS A 78 1.70 5.32 -2.84
CA LYS A 78 0.75 4.79 -3.82
C LYS A 78 -0.28 5.84 -4.24
N PRO A 79 -0.75 5.81 -5.49
CA PRO A 79 -1.75 6.76 -5.96
C PRO A 79 -3.06 6.59 -5.20
N MET A 80 -3.66 7.72 -4.83
CA MET A 80 -4.92 7.77 -4.09
C MET A 80 -5.87 8.74 -4.77
N LEU A 81 -7.09 8.27 -5.03
CA LEU A 81 -8.22 9.11 -5.43
C LEU A 81 -9.13 9.34 -4.22
N ARG A 82 -9.62 10.56 -4.10
CA ARG A 82 -10.63 10.93 -3.12
C ARG A 82 -11.96 11.10 -3.85
N LEU A 83 -12.94 10.32 -3.48
CA LEU A 83 -14.25 10.34 -4.11
C LEU A 83 -15.34 10.26 -3.03
N ALA A 84 -16.08 11.32 -2.87
CA ALA A 84 -17.23 11.40 -1.94
C ALA A 84 -16.90 10.96 -0.48
N GLY A 85 -15.68 11.25 0.00
CA GLY A 85 -15.21 10.83 1.33
C GLY A 85 -14.41 9.54 1.35
N ASP A 86 -14.52 8.72 0.31
CA ASP A 86 -13.75 7.49 0.18
C ASP A 86 -12.36 7.74 -0.40
N ARG A 87 -11.39 6.96 0.07
CA ARG A 87 -10.03 6.93 -0.45
C ARG A 87 -9.82 5.63 -1.21
N LEU A 88 -9.58 5.76 -2.50
CA LEU A 88 -9.46 4.62 -3.41
C LEU A 88 -8.08 4.58 -4.05
N ASN A 89 -7.56 3.37 -4.22
CA ASN A 89 -6.39 3.15 -5.05
C ASN A 89 -6.83 2.78 -6.47
N PRO A 90 -6.60 3.65 -7.48
CA PRO A 90 -7.05 3.41 -8.84
C PRO A 90 -6.34 2.24 -9.54
N GLN A 91 -5.16 1.82 -9.06
CA GLN A 91 -4.42 0.69 -9.63
C GLN A 91 -5.02 -0.64 -9.20
N THR A 92 -5.51 -0.72 -7.95
CA THR A 92 -6.04 -1.97 -7.40
C THR A 92 -7.55 -2.07 -7.49
N ASN A 93 -8.25 -0.97 -7.77
CA ASN A 93 -9.72 -0.88 -7.71
C ASN A 93 -10.28 -1.30 -6.35
N GLY A 94 -9.65 -0.81 -5.31
CA GLY A 94 -10.05 -1.05 -3.93
C GLY A 94 -9.74 0.13 -3.02
N PRO A 95 -10.02 0.00 -1.72
CA PRO A 95 -9.75 1.06 -0.76
C PRO A 95 -8.24 1.33 -0.66
N PHE A 96 -7.90 2.61 -0.49
CA PHE A 96 -6.56 2.99 -0.08
C PHE A 96 -6.45 2.82 1.43
N THR A 97 -5.66 1.86 1.87
CA THR A 97 -5.43 1.58 3.29
C THR A 97 -3.95 1.50 3.59
N LEU A 98 -3.55 2.03 4.72
CA LEU A 98 -2.18 1.92 5.22
C LEU A 98 -1.99 0.67 6.10
N ALA A 99 -3.08 0.13 6.65
CA ALA A 99 -3.02 -1.10 7.41
C ALA A 99 -2.76 -2.28 6.48
N ARG A 100 -1.72 -3.05 6.77
CA ARG A 100 -1.37 -4.27 6.03
C ARG A 100 -1.43 -5.48 6.93
N ASN A 101 -2.10 -6.50 6.42
CA ASN A 101 -2.02 -7.82 6.99
C ASN A 101 -1.03 -8.65 6.17
N THR A 102 -0.15 -9.36 6.84
CA THR A 102 0.98 -10.06 6.23
C THR A 102 0.86 -11.57 6.22
N GLY A 103 -0.06 -12.11 7.02
CA GLY A 103 -0.25 -13.55 7.10
C GLY A 103 -1.53 -13.95 7.83
N LEU A 104 -1.89 -15.21 7.67
CA LEU A 104 -3.02 -15.85 8.34
C LEU A 104 -2.55 -17.14 9.02
N THR A 105 -3.00 -17.34 10.26
CA THR A 105 -2.73 -18.56 11.02
C THR A 105 -4.06 -19.11 11.55
N LEU A 106 -4.38 -20.35 11.22
CA LEU A 106 -5.56 -21.03 11.74
C LEU A 106 -5.24 -21.60 13.11
N LYS A 107 -6.11 -21.32 14.08
CA LYS A 107 -5.99 -21.82 15.44
C LYS A 107 -7.26 -22.55 15.85
N ASN A 108 -7.10 -23.73 16.43
CA ASN A 108 -8.19 -24.45 17.03
C ASN A 108 -8.43 -23.93 18.46
N VAL A 109 -9.68 -23.61 18.79
CA VAL A 109 -10.04 -23.02 20.09
C VAL A 109 -9.89 -24.02 21.25
N SER A 110 -10.15 -25.29 20.99
CA SER A 110 -10.18 -26.32 22.09
C SER A 110 -8.80 -26.73 22.56
N ASP A 111 -7.85 -26.94 21.64
CA ASP A 111 -6.50 -27.42 21.96
C ASP A 111 -5.40 -26.38 21.80
N GLY A 112 -5.77 -25.20 21.27
CA GLY A 112 -4.84 -24.11 21.03
C GLY A 112 -3.85 -24.33 19.88
N LYS A 113 -3.98 -25.42 19.12
CA LYS A 113 -3.08 -25.74 18.01
C LYS A 113 -3.15 -24.70 16.92
N GLU A 114 -1.99 -24.18 16.56
CA GLU A 114 -1.83 -23.18 15.49
C GLU A 114 -1.21 -23.82 14.24
N THR A 115 -1.72 -23.45 13.09
CA THR A 115 -1.17 -23.86 11.78
C THR A 115 -1.13 -22.64 10.86
N LYS A 116 0.08 -22.26 10.45
CA LYS A 116 0.25 -21.14 9.51
C LYS A 116 -0.26 -21.54 8.13
N ILE A 117 -1.02 -20.65 7.50
CA ILE A 117 -1.57 -20.87 6.17
C ILE A 117 -0.49 -20.49 5.15
N ASP A 118 -0.15 -21.43 4.29
CA ASP A 118 0.79 -21.17 3.21
C ASP A 118 0.12 -20.37 2.09
N LEU A 119 0.72 -19.21 1.79
CA LEU A 119 0.23 -18.23 0.81
C LEU A 119 1.34 -17.95 -0.20
N PRO A 120 1.58 -18.84 -1.16
CA PRO A 120 2.69 -18.69 -2.09
C PRO A 120 2.56 -17.44 -2.96
N GLY A 121 3.66 -16.71 -3.11
CA GLY A 121 3.73 -15.52 -3.94
C GLY A 121 3.02 -14.28 -3.39
N THR A 122 2.70 -14.24 -2.08
CA THR A 122 2.00 -13.11 -1.45
C THR A 122 2.87 -12.29 -0.50
N ALA A 123 4.19 -12.48 -0.51
CA ALA A 123 5.12 -11.92 0.48
C ALA A 123 4.99 -10.39 0.71
N ASN A 124 4.68 -9.63 -0.34
CA ASN A 124 4.51 -8.16 -0.26
C ASN A 124 3.06 -7.71 -0.51
N CYS A 125 2.10 -8.63 -0.41
CA CYS A 125 0.70 -8.32 -0.63
C CYS A 125 0.00 -7.93 0.67
N ASN A 126 -1.11 -7.20 0.56
CA ASN A 126 -2.01 -7.00 1.68
C ASN A 126 -3.08 -8.09 1.66
N ILE A 127 -3.19 -8.85 2.76
CA ILE A 127 -4.13 -9.97 2.90
C ILE A 127 -5.38 -9.47 3.60
N GLY A 128 -6.52 -9.62 2.94
CA GLY A 128 -7.82 -9.27 3.53
C GLY A 128 -8.19 -10.20 4.69
N GLY A 129 -9.07 -9.72 5.54
CA GLY A 129 -9.63 -10.55 6.62
C GLY A 129 -10.47 -11.70 6.07
N PRO A 130 -10.55 -12.83 6.80
CA PRO A 130 -11.35 -13.98 6.40
C PRO A 130 -12.85 -13.69 6.47
N ASN A 131 -13.55 -14.08 5.41
CA ASN A 131 -15.02 -14.15 5.34
C ASN A 131 -15.42 -15.63 5.36
N TRP A 132 -15.96 -16.10 6.47
CA TRP A 132 -16.29 -17.50 6.69
C TRP A 132 -17.56 -17.90 5.94
N SER A 133 -17.60 -19.13 5.41
CA SER A 133 -18.85 -19.78 5.02
C SER A 133 -19.73 -20.03 6.25
N ALA A 134 -21.05 -20.06 6.10
CA ALA A 134 -21.97 -20.23 7.23
C ALA A 134 -21.77 -21.59 7.92
N ASP A 135 -21.36 -22.63 7.17
CA ASP A 135 -20.99 -23.94 7.73
C ASP A 135 -19.62 -23.94 8.45
N GLY A 136 -18.86 -22.81 8.38
CA GLY A 136 -17.56 -22.65 9.07
C GLY A 136 -16.44 -23.59 8.59
N THR A 137 -16.65 -24.28 7.47
CA THR A 137 -15.65 -25.23 6.92
C THR A 137 -14.63 -24.58 6.00
N ARG A 138 -14.94 -23.39 5.48
CA ARG A 138 -14.10 -22.63 4.56
C ARG A 138 -14.19 -21.15 4.87
N PHE A 139 -13.18 -20.41 4.43
CA PHE A 139 -13.25 -18.95 4.39
C PHE A 139 -12.59 -18.41 3.12
N ALA A 140 -13.17 -17.35 2.62
CA ALA A 140 -12.63 -16.59 1.51
C ALA A 140 -11.92 -15.33 2.04
N PHE A 141 -10.91 -14.88 1.33
CA PHE A 141 -10.19 -13.64 1.65
C PHE A 141 -9.60 -13.03 0.38
N SER A 142 -9.34 -11.74 0.42
CA SER A 142 -8.71 -11.04 -0.68
C SER A 142 -7.19 -11.01 -0.52
N VAL A 143 -6.48 -10.95 -1.65
CA VAL A 143 -5.06 -10.64 -1.71
C VAL A 143 -4.89 -9.47 -2.64
N THR A 144 -4.50 -8.32 -2.07
CA THR A 144 -4.28 -7.09 -2.84
C THR A 144 -2.84 -7.05 -3.30
N ARG A 145 -2.66 -7.05 -4.62
CA ARG A 145 -1.38 -6.84 -5.32
C ARG A 145 -1.27 -5.42 -5.83
N ASP A 146 -0.15 -5.06 -6.43
CA ASP A 146 0.04 -3.72 -6.99
C ASP A 146 -0.90 -3.41 -8.17
N ASN A 147 -1.35 -4.45 -8.89
CA ASN A 147 -2.18 -4.34 -10.10
C ASN A 147 -3.65 -4.73 -9.91
N GLY A 148 -4.11 -5.07 -8.70
CA GLY A 148 -5.48 -5.46 -8.47
C GLY A 148 -5.69 -6.34 -7.25
N ILE A 149 -6.89 -6.87 -7.12
CA ILE A 149 -7.31 -7.70 -5.99
C ILE A 149 -7.70 -9.08 -6.50
N GLU A 150 -7.12 -10.11 -5.91
CA GLU A 150 -7.43 -11.52 -6.12
C GLU A 150 -8.34 -12.04 -5.01
N MET A 151 -9.15 -13.06 -5.31
CA MET A 151 -9.85 -13.84 -4.29
C MET A 151 -9.15 -15.18 -4.08
N TRP A 152 -9.03 -15.55 -2.82
CA TRP A 152 -8.50 -16.83 -2.37
C TRP A 152 -9.51 -17.51 -1.45
N ILE A 153 -9.50 -18.85 -1.43
CA ILE A 153 -10.28 -19.66 -0.50
C ILE A 153 -9.35 -20.58 0.25
N CYS A 154 -9.56 -20.68 1.56
CA CYS A 154 -8.90 -21.66 2.43
C CYS A 154 -9.93 -22.68 2.93
N ASP A 155 -9.58 -23.96 2.83
CA ASP A 155 -10.29 -25.05 3.48
C ASP A 155 -9.75 -25.21 4.91
N ALA A 156 -10.61 -25.06 5.90
CA ALA A 156 -10.22 -25.04 7.31
C ALA A 156 -9.77 -26.41 7.84
N LYS A 157 -10.18 -27.51 7.21
CA LYS A 157 -9.79 -28.86 7.62
C LYS A 157 -8.38 -29.22 7.13
N THR A 158 -8.07 -28.89 5.90
CA THR A 158 -6.76 -29.18 5.29
C THR A 158 -5.74 -28.06 5.46
N VAL A 159 -6.20 -26.89 5.87
CA VAL A 159 -5.41 -25.63 6.02
C VAL A 159 -4.71 -25.24 4.70
N LYS A 160 -5.34 -25.59 3.56
CA LYS A 160 -4.81 -25.27 2.24
C LYS A 160 -5.57 -24.10 1.63
N ALA A 161 -4.83 -23.07 1.28
CA ALA A 161 -5.36 -21.93 0.52
C ALA A 161 -5.09 -22.09 -0.97
N ARG A 162 -6.01 -21.59 -1.79
CA ARG A 162 -5.87 -21.56 -3.25
C ARG A 162 -6.41 -20.28 -3.84
N LYS A 163 -5.73 -19.79 -4.85
CA LYS A 163 -6.19 -18.66 -5.67
C LYS A 163 -7.39 -19.08 -6.50
N MET A 164 -8.42 -18.21 -6.54
CA MET A 164 -9.67 -18.45 -7.27
C MET A 164 -9.81 -17.53 -8.48
N THR A 165 -9.29 -16.30 -8.40
CA THR A 165 -9.42 -15.32 -9.49
C THR A 165 -8.08 -14.69 -9.82
N GLU A 166 -7.95 -14.18 -11.03
CA GLU A 166 -6.94 -13.19 -11.36
C GLU A 166 -7.23 -11.86 -10.62
N PRO A 167 -6.34 -10.85 -10.65
CA PRO A 167 -6.52 -9.59 -9.93
C PRO A 167 -7.58 -8.69 -10.59
N ILE A 168 -8.81 -9.16 -10.66
CA ILE A 168 -9.94 -8.56 -11.36
C ILE A 168 -11.10 -8.14 -10.44
N LEU A 169 -10.93 -8.27 -9.13
CA LEU A 169 -11.96 -7.88 -8.18
C LEU A 169 -12.06 -6.36 -8.05
N ASN A 170 -13.29 -5.89 -7.84
CA ASN A 170 -13.61 -4.50 -7.59
C ASN A 170 -14.13 -4.33 -6.15
N ALA A 171 -13.34 -3.68 -5.31
CA ALA A 171 -13.68 -3.37 -3.91
C ALA A 171 -13.86 -1.85 -3.67
N THR A 172 -14.22 -1.08 -4.70
CA THR A 172 -14.38 0.37 -4.57
C THR A 172 -15.65 0.78 -3.83
N MET A 173 -16.66 -0.09 -3.80
CA MET A 173 -17.97 0.17 -3.19
C MET A 173 -18.26 -0.80 -2.03
N GLY A 174 -17.25 -1.23 -1.29
CA GLY A 174 -17.39 -2.18 -0.18
C GLY A 174 -16.72 -3.52 -0.43
N GLY A 175 -17.27 -4.62 0.10
CA GLY A 175 -16.71 -5.96 -0.04
C GLY A 175 -16.60 -6.39 -1.51
N ALA A 176 -15.50 -7.05 -1.87
CA ALA A 176 -15.30 -7.53 -3.24
C ALA A 176 -16.03 -8.85 -3.52
N PHE A 177 -16.49 -9.54 -2.51
CA PHE A 177 -17.21 -10.82 -2.62
C PHE A 177 -18.01 -11.13 -1.35
N ASP A 178 -19.06 -11.95 -1.51
CA ASP A 178 -19.90 -12.46 -0.43
C ASP A 178 -20.28 -13.92 -0.66
N TRP A 179 -20.42 -14.69 0.43
CA TRP A 179 -20.94 -16.04 0.36
C TRP A 179 -22.45 -16.05 0.08
N MET A 180 -22.86 -16.95 -0.81
CA MET A 180 -24.27 -17.29 -0.95
C MET A 180 -24.72 -18.17 0.24
N PRO A 181 -26.01 -18.14 0.59
CA PRO A 181 -26.56 -18.93 1.70
C PRO A 181 -26.40 -20.46 1.56
N ASP A 182 -25.99 -20.94 0.40
CA ASP A 182 -25.76 -22.37 0.12
C ASP A 182 -24.35 -22.85 0.48
N ASP A 183 -23.48 -21.98 1.00
CA ASP A 183 -22.09 -22.26 1.35
C ASP A 183 -21.22 -22.81 0.20
N ARG A 184 -21.72 -22.76 -1.03
CA ARG A 184 -21.07 -23.34 -2.21
C ARG A 184 -20.66 -22.30 -3.23
N ARG A 185 -21.39 -21.20 -3.30
CA ARG A 185 -21.20 -20.15 -4.29
C ARG A 185 -20.82 -18.84 -3.61
N LEU A 186 -20.07 -18.02 -4.36
CA LEU A 186 -19.69 -16.67 -3.99
C LEU A 186 -20.22 -15.71 -5.06
N ILE A 187 -20.74 -14.59 -4.64
CA ILE A 187 -20.98 -13.43 -5.51
C ILE A 187 -19.69 -12.62 -5.54
N LEU A 188 -19.24 -12.23 -6.72
CA LEU A 188 -18.03 -11.44 -6.91
C LEU A 188 -18.38 -10.11 -7.56
N HIS A 189 -17.79 -9.04 -7.06
CA HIS A 189 -17.78 -7.76 -7.73
C HIS A 189 -16.54 -7.71 -8.63
N LEU A 190 -16.76 -7.65 -9.94
CA LEU A 190 -15.68 -7.68 -10.91
C LEU A 190 -15.47 -6.31 -11.55
N ILE A 191 -14.27 -6.07 -12.02
CA ILE A 191 -13.97 -4.91 -12.88
C ILE A 191 -14.61 -5.18 -14.24
N PRO A 192 -15.47 -4.29 -14.77
CA PRO A 192 -16.08 -4.48 -16.08
C PRO A 192 -15.02 -4.59 -17.18
N GLU A 193 -15.23 -5.52 -18.10
CA GLU A 193 -14.42 -5.61 -19.31
C GLU A 193 -14.58 -4.33 -20.16
N GLY A 194 -13.48 -3.88 -20.76
CA GLY A 194 -13.48 -2.67 -21.59
C GLY A 194 -13.59 -1.36 -20.83
N ARG A 195 -13.48 -1.35 -19.49
CA ARG A 195 -13.37 -0.12 -18.72
C ARG A 195 -12.13 0.64 -19.14
N GLY A 196 -12.28 1.93 -19.49
CA GLY A 196 -11.18 2.82 -19.85
C GLY A 196 -10.16 3.03 -18.72
N ALA A 197 -9.10 3.77 -19.02
CA ALA A 197 -8.12 4.17 -18.02
C ALA A 197 -8.77 4.96 -16.87
N PRO A 198 -8.22 4.90 -15.64
CA PRO A 198 -8.73 5.68 -14.52
C PRO A 198 -8.66 7.18 -14.84
N PRO A 199 -9.58 8.01 -14.31
CA PRO A 199 -9.53 9.45 -14.47
C PRO A 199 -8.17 9.99 -14.01
N GLN A 200 -7.57 10.83 -14.84
CA GLN A 200 -6.33 11.51 -14.47
C GLN A 200 -6.65 12.66 -13.52
N SER A 201 -6.04 12.69 -12.36
CA SER A 201 -6.07 13.86 -11.49
C SER A 201 -5.25 14.98 -12.12
N ALA A 202 -5.78 16.20 -12.13
CA ALA A 202 -5.00 17.36 -12.49
C ALA A 202 -3.79 17.48 -11.55
N ALA A 203 -2.61 17.74 -12.11
CA ALA A 203 -1.36 17.90 -11.33
C ALA A 203 -1.45 19.05 -10.32
N THR A 204 -2.30 20.02 -10.59
CA THR A 204 -2.57 21.16 -9.71
C THR A 204 -4.08 21.28 -9.51
N PRO A 205 -4.58 21.37 -8.26
CA PRO A 205 -5.99 21.62 -8.02
C PRO A 205 -6.44 22.91 -8.71
N THR A 206 -7.53 22.87 -9.44
CA THR A 206 -8.08 24.02 -10.16
C THR A 206 -8.69 25.08 -9.23
N GLY A 207 -8.58 24.90 -7.91
CA GLY A 207 -9.20 25.77 -6.92
C GLY A 207 -10.68 25.43 -6.66
N PRO A 208 -11.32 26.14 -5.74
CA PRO A 208 -12.71 25.89 -5.42
C PRO A 208 -13.62 26.26 -6.61
N VAL A 209 -14.47 25.33 -7.01
CA VAL A 209 -15.50 25.57 -8.01
C VAL A 209 -16.68 26.24 -7.32
N VAL A 210 -16.87 27.54 -7.57
CA VAL A 210 -18.03 28.29 -7.07
C VAL A 210 -19.17 28.10 -8.07
N GLN A 211 -20.22 27.38 -7.66
CA GLN A 211 -21.46 27.29 -8.41
C GLN A 211 -22.43 28.36 -7.88
N GLN A 212 -22.86 29.26 -8.74
CA GLN A 212 -23.99 30.12 -8.44
C GLN A 212 -25.28 29.38 -8.83
N VAL A 213 -26.14 29.16 -7.83
CA VAL A 213 -27.47 28.55 -8.06
C VAL A 213 -28.45 29.71 -8.29
N GLU A 214 -29.03 29.78 -9.46
CA GLU A 214 -30.14 30.69 -9.72
C GLU A 214 -31.33 30.30 -8.83
N LYS A 215 -32.08 31.32 -8.35
CA LYS A 215 -33.12 31.19 -7.30
C LYS A 215 -34.20 30.14 -7.56
N GLN A 216 -34.27 29.54 -8.74
CA GLN A 216 -35.34 28.59 -9.13
C GLN A 216 -34.82 27.18 -9.46
N ALA A 217 -33.53 26.93 -9.46
CA ALA A 217 -33.01 25.60 -9.73
C ALA A 217 -32.86 24.80 -8.42
N LYS A 218 -33.49 23.63 -8.32
CA LYS A 218 -33.21 22.67 -7.26
C LYS A 218 -31.78 22.17 -7.46
N ALA A 219 -30.86 22.69 -6.69
CA ALA A 219 -29.48 22.16 -6.70
C ALA A 219 -29.45 20.79 -6.03
N PRO A 220 -28.73 19.81 -6.60
CA PRO A 220 -28.47 18.55 -5.92
C PRO A 220 -27.68 18.83 -4.62
N VAL A 221 -27.91 18.01 -3.61
CA VAL A 221 -27.14 18.07 -2.37
C VAL A 221 -25.67 17.91 -2.70
N ARG A 222 -24.85 18.88 -2.29
CA ARG A 222 -23.40 18.81 -2.53
C ARG A 222 -22.78 17.78 -1.61
N THR A 223 -22.02 16.87 -2.19
CA THR A 223 -21.06 16.08 -1.44
C THR A 223 -19.74 16.83 -1.41
N TYR A 224 -19.21 17.08 -0.23
CA TYR A 224 -17.91 17.70 -0.06
C TYR A 224 -16.84 16.63 -0.17
N GLN A 225 -15.74 16.97 -0.84
CA GLN A 225 -14.52 16.16 -0.77
C GLN A 225 -13.96 16.22 0.65
N ASP A 226 -13.22 15.19 1.00
CA ASP A 226 -12.43 15.13 2.22
C ASP A 226 -11.57 16.41 2.37
N LEU A 227 -11.71 17.12 3.47
CA LEU A 227 -11.03 18.41 3.74
C LEU A 227 -9.64 18.21 4.38
N LEU A 228 -9.11 16.98 4.42
CA LEU A 228 -7.80 16.68 4.95
C LEU A 228 -6.70 16.79 3.90
#